data_ac6606f28a881d9e7618af23ded36df3
#
_entry.id   ac6606f28a881d9e7618af23ded36df3
#
_cell.length_a   1.000
_cell.length_b   1.000
_cell.length_c   1.000
_cell.angle_alpha   90.00
_cell.angle_beta   90.00
_cell.angle_gamma   90.00
#
_symmetry.space_group_name_H-M   'P 1'
#
loop_
_entity.id
_entity.type
_entity.pdbx_description
1 polymer ?
#
loop_
_entity_poly.entity_id
_entity_poly.type
_entity_poly.pdbx_seq_one_letter_code
_entity_poly.pdbx_strand_id
1 'polypeptide(L)'
;YIPWFSAYTAISLALIFFAFGIERAKIGWEMGKGLVAPIVVIGVVLGSIYGGISGITEAAGMGVVAVLIIAVFRGEASFDLVWESLMRTLKSTGTIIWVTIGAAALAGAYTIAGGPQYVADLIVGLDVPTMGILLLMMVILLFMGAFMDWVGIVLLIIPVFLPIVQRLPIEEIGLIGELQPKYLAVWFGVLFCMNMQVSFLSPPFGPAAFYLKSVAPAHISLTDIFKGFLPFIGIQILALTVLLIWPPIIEILL
;
A
#
# COMPACT_ATOMS: atom_id res chain seq x y z
N TYR A 1 13.44 5.00 21.26
CA TYR A 1 12.26 4.14 21.01
C TYR A 1 12.59 2.64 20.90
N ILE A 2 13.81 2.26 20.50
CA ILE A 2 14.26 0.86 20.32
C ILE A 2 14.12 0.00 21.60
N PRO A 3 14.50 0.47 22.82
CA PRO A 3 14.39 -0.36 24.01
C PRO A 3 12.96 -0.72 24.41
N TRP A 4 11.99 0.14 24.16
CA TRP A 4 10.59 -0.15 24.45
C TRP A 4 9.99 -1.17 23.48
N PHE A 5 10.35 -1.09 22.19
CA PHE A 5 9.93 -2.05 21.18
C PHE A 5 10.44 -3.47 21.48
N SER A 6 11.73 -3.58 21.84
CA SER A 6 12.32 -4.88 22.23
C SER A 6 11.69 -5.44 23.50
N ALA A 7 11.37 -4.59 24.49
CA ALA A 7 10.68 -5.01 25.70
C ALA A 7 9.25 -5.51 25.41
N TYR A 8 8.46 -4.78 24.60
CA TYR A 8 7.13 -5.23 24.20
C TYR A 8 7.16 -6.54 23.41
N THR A 9 8.12 -6.69 22.51
CA THR A 9 8.29 -7.94 21.73
C THR A 9 8.64 -9.11 22.64
N ALA A 10 9.57 -8.92 23.59
CA ALA A 10 9.94 -9.95 24.54
C ALA A 10 8.78 -10.34 25.47
N ILE A 11 8.01 -9.37 25.96
CA ILE A 11 6.82 -9.59 26.80
C ILE A 11 5.75 -10.34 25.99
N SER A 12 5.49 -9.93 24.75
CA SER A 12 4.52 -10.58 23.88
C SER A 12 4.88 -12.03 23.58
N LEU A 13 6.15 -12.30 23.28
CA LEU A 13 6.66 -13.65 23.09
C LEU A 13 6.53 -14.48 24.37
N ALA A 14 6.89 -13.93 25.53
CA ALA A 14 6.74 -14.61 26.82
C ALA A 14 5.27 -14.94 27.12
N LEU A 15 4.35 -14.00 26.87
CA LEU A 15 2.90 -14.21 27.04
C LEU A 15 2.36 -15.30 26.11
N ILE A 16 2.81 -15.34 24.85
CA ILE A 16 2.44 -16.40 23.90
C ILE A 16 2.94 -17.76 24.39
N PHE A 17 4.19 -17.85 24.84
CA PHE A 17 4.73 -19.10 25.40
C PHE A 17 3.99 -19.55 26.67
N PHE A 18 3.62 -18.61 27.53
CA PHE A 18 2.89 -18.92 28.77
C PHE A 18 1.44 -19.33 28.52
N ALA A 19 0.75 -18.63 27.57
CA ALA A 19 -0.67 -18.86 27.28
C ALA A 19 -0.93 -20.14 26.48
N PHE A 20 -0.04 -20.51 25.57
CA PHE A 20 -0.26 -21.62 24.63
C PHE A 20 0.51 -22.92 24.93
N GLY A 21 1.51 -22.85 25.82
CA GLY A 21 2.35 -23.99 26.17
C GLY A 21 3.41 -24.32 25.08
N ILE A 22 4.47 -25.02 25.48
CA ILE A 22 5.64 -25.29 24.62
C ILE A 22 5.28 -26.16 23.39
N GLU A 23 4.34 -27.10 23.53
CA GLU A 23 3.94 -27.96 22.40
C GLU A 23 3.22 -27.21 21.29
N ARG A 24 2.28 -26.32 21.66
CA ARG A 24 1.56 -25.49 20.67
C ARG A 24 2.49 -24.44 20.05
N ALA A 25 3.45 -23.93 20.83
CA ALA A 25 4.48 -23.02 20.32
C ALA A 25 5.40 -23.73 19.30
N LYS A 26 5.75 -25.01 19.51
CA LYS A 26 6.50 -25.81 18.53
C LYS A 26 5.71 -26.03 17.24
N ILE A 27 4.44 -26.37 17.34
CA ILE A 27 3.56 -26.51 16.15
C ILE A 27 3.43 -25.19 15.42
N GLY A 28 3.23 -24.09 16.15
CA GLY A 28 3.19 -22.73 15.57
C GLY A 28 4.50 -22.35 14.88
N TRP A 29 5.66 -22.72 15.48
CA TRP A 29 6.97 -22.50 14.86
C TRP A 29 7.15 -23.30 13.56
N GLU A 30 6.81 -24.60 13.57
CA GLU A 30 6.87 -25.43 12.36
C GLU A 30 6.00 -24.89 11.23
N MET A 31 4.81 -24.36 11.55
CA MET A 31 3.94 -23.73 10.57
C MET A 31 4.42 -22.33 10.14
N GLY A 32 5.03 -21.58 11.07
CA GLY A 32 5.45 -20.20 10.87
C GLY A 32 6.87 -20.00 10.35
N LYS A 33 7.72 -21.02 10.42
CA LYS A 33 9.16 -20.89 10.04
C LYS A 33 9.38 -20.40 8.59
N GLY A 34 8.42 -20.65 7.69
CA GLY A 34 8.45 -20.10 6.33
C GLY A 34 8.32 -18.59 6.26
N LEU A 35 7.72 -17.96 7.29
CA LEU A 35 7.53 -16.51 7.35
C LEU A 35 8.77 -15.76 7.89
N VAL A 36 9.72 -16.47 8.50
CA VAL A 36 10.91 -15.84 9.09
C VAL A 36 11.71 -15.05 8.06
N ALA A 37 11.95 -15.64 6.88
CA ALA A 37 12.68 -14.98 5.81
C ALA A 37 12.00 -13.69 5.32
N PRO A 38 10.70 -13.69 4.95
CA PRO A 38 9.98 -12.45 4.63
C PRO A 38 10.02 -11.40 5.75
N ILE A 39 9.83 -11.80 7.01
CA ILE A 39 9.86 -10.88 8.17
C ILE A 39 11.25 -10.24 8.32
N VAL A 40 12.32 -11.02 8.17
CA VAL A 40 13.70 -10.50 8.22
C VAL A 40 13.94 -9.48 7.11
N VAL A 41 13.53 -9.78 5.89
CA VAL A 41 13.67 -8.86 4.74
C VAL A 41 12.87 -7.56 4.97
N ILE A 42 11.62 -7.67 5.42
CA ILE A 42 10.79 -6.50 5.78
C ILE A 42 11.48 -5.70 6.88
N GLY A 43 12.00 -6.36 7.91
CA GLY A 43 12.71 -5.72 9.02
C GLY A 43 13.98 -4.98 8.55
N VAL A 44 14.75 -5.54 7.63
CA VAL A 44 15.92 -4.89 7.03
C VAL A 44 15.51 -3.66 6.22
N VAL A 45 14.53 -3.78 5.35
CA VAL A 45 14.09 -2.67 4.47
C VAL A 45 13.45 -1.56 5.29
N LEU A 46 12.41 -1.85 6.07
CA LEU A 46 11.71 -0.82 6.85
C LEU A 46 12.59 -0.29 7.98
N GLY A 47 13.37 -1.15 8.62
CA GLY A 47 14.30 -0.73 9.67
C GLY A 47 15.37 0.22 9.16
N SER A 48 15.87 0.05 7.94
CA SER A 48 16.83 0.97 7.33
C SER A 48 16.20 2.32 6.97
N ILE A 49 14.97 2.33 6.50
CA ILE A 49 14.23 3.57 6.17
C ILE A 49 13.89 4.34 7.45
N TYR A 50 13.18 3.71 8.39
CA TYR A 50 12.72 4.37 9.62
C TYR A 50 13.86 4.66 10.60
N GLY A 51 14.95 3.90 10.52
CA GLY A 51 16.19 4.19 11.27
C GLY A 51 17.00 5.33 10.67
N GLY A 52 16.60 5.91 9.54
CA GLY A 52 17.33 6.98 8.85
C GLY A 52 18.70 6.54 8.31
N ILE A 53 18.91 5.23 8.10
CA ILE A 53 20.18 4.68 7.62
C ILE A 53 20.31 4.85 6.12
N SER A 54 19.19 4.70 5.39
CA SER A 54 19.19 4.73 3.92
C SER A 54 17.91 5.35 3.37
N GLY A 55 17.97 5.86 2.16
CA GLY A 55 16.80 6.25 1.38
C GLY A 55 16.02 5.02 0.89
N ILE A 56 14.84 5.26 0.29
CA ILE A 56 13.92 4.19 -0.16
C ILE A 56 14.58 3.28 -1.19
N THR A 57 15.34 3.86 -2.12
CA THR A 57 16.01 3.11 -3.22
C THR A 57 17.14 2.23 -2.69
N GLU A 58 17.95 2.75 -1.78
CA GLU A 58 19.05 2.04 -1.14
C GLU A 58 18.51 0.93 -0.23
N ALA A 59 17.41 1.18 0.48
CA ALA A 59 16.74 0.18 1.30
C ALA A 59 16.22 -1.00 0.47
N ALA A 60 15.70 -0.73 -0.73
CA ALA A 60 15.32 -1.79 -1.66
C ALA A 60 16.54 -2.65 -2.07
N GLY A 61 17.69 -2.02 -2.33
CA GLY A 61 18.96 -2.72 -2.58
C GLY A 61 19.39 -3.58 -1.40
N MET A 62 19.28 -3.06 -0.17
CA MET A 62 19.55 -3.85 1.05
C MET A 62 18.62 -5.05 1.17
N GLY A 63 17.35 -4.90 0.78
CA GLY A 63 16.39 -6.00 0.71
C GLY A 63 16.83 -7.10 -0.26
N VAL A 64 17.33 -6.75 -1.45
CA VAL A 64 17.86 -7.70 -2.42
C VAL A 64 19.07 -8.46 -1.83
N VAL A 65 19.99 -7.75 -1.19
CA VAL A 65 21.15 -8.39 -0.53
C VAL A 65 20.69 -9.33 0.58
N ALA A 66 19.71 -8.93 1.40
CA ALA A 66 19.17 -9.79 2.46
C ALA A 66 18.55 -11.07 1.88
N VAL A 67 17.77 -10.98 0.79
CA VAL A 67 17.20 -12.16 0.12
C VAL A 67 18.29 -13.07 -0.43
N LEU A 68 19.34 -12.53 -1.05
CA LEU A 68 20.47 -13.32 -1.56
C LEU A 68 21.21 -14.04 -0.43
N ILE A 69 21.47 -13.36 0.68
CA ILE A 69 22.08 -13.95 1.86
C ILE A 69 21.23 -15.13 2.39
N ILE A 70 19.91 -14.93 2.50
CA ILE A 70 18.98 -15.98 2.95
C ILE A 70 19.01 -17.16 1.97
N ALA A 71 19.01 -16.92 0.65
CA ALA A 71 19.07 -17.97 -0.35
C ALA A 71 20.37 -18.79 -0.26
N VAL A 72 21.52 -18.12 0.03
CA VAL A 72 22.80 -18.82 0.25
C VAL A 72 22.73 -19.70 1.51
N PHE A 73 22.22 -19.17 2.63
CA PHE A 73 22.07 -19.96 3.87
C PHE A 73 21.12 -21.13 3.75
N ARG A 74 20.12 -21.03 2.87
CA ARG A 74 19.17 -22.12 2.57
C ARG A 74 19.70 -23.13 1.55
N GLY A 75 20.87 -22.85 0.91
CA GLY A 75 21.41 -23.67 -0.14
C GLY A 75 20.62 -23.62 -1.47
N GLU A 76 19.77 -22.63 -1.62
CA GLU A 76 18.91 -22.41 -2.79
C GLU A 76 19.54 -21.46 -3.82
N ALA A 77 20.65 -20.80 -3.47
CA ALA A 77 21.34 -19.87 -4.34
C ALA A 77 21.97 -20.59 -5.53
N SER A 78 21.54 -20.25 -6.74
CA SER A 78 22.11 -20.74 -7.99
C SER A 78 22.23 -19.59 -9.00
N PHE A 79 23.14 -19.75 -9.97
CA PHE A 79 23.26 -18.77 -11.05
C PHE A 79 21.95 -18.63 -11.84
N ASP A 80 21.28 -19.75 -12.11
CA ASP A 80 20.01 -19.76 -12.84
C ASP A 80 18.90 -19.02 -12.08
N LEU A 81 18.82 -19.20 -10.74
CA LEU A 81 17.87 -18.47 -9.90
C LEU A 81 18.09 -16.96 -9.99
N VAL A 82 19.35 -16.52 -9.86
CA VAL A 82 19.70 -15.09 -9.94
C VAL A 82 19.40 -14.55 -11.33
N TRP A 83 19.79 -15.27 -12.38
CA TRP A 83 19.55 -14.86 -13.76
C TRP A 83 18.05 -14.76 -14.09
N GLU A 84 17.26 -15.75 -13.69
CA GLU A 84 15.82 -15.73 -13.89
C GLU A 84 15.16 -14.57 -13.14
N SER A 85 15.58 -14.32 -11.90
CA SER A 85 15.08 -13.20 -11.09
C SER A 85 15.40 -11.85 -11.74
N LEU A 86 16.63 -11.66 -12.24
CA LEU A 86 17.04 -10.46 -12.97
C LEU A 86 16.22 -10.28 -14.26
N MET A 87 16.01 -11.34 -15.02
CA MET A 87 15.22 -11.28 -16.27
C MET A 87 13.74 -10.97 -15.99
N ARG A 88 13.16 -11.52 -14.94
CA ARG A 88 11.80 -11.19 -14.50
C ARG A 88 11.70 -9.73 -14.07
N THR A 89 12.66 -9.26 -13.28
CA THR A 89 12.74 -7.85 -12.85
C THR A 89 12.85 -6.91 -14.04
N LEU A 90 13.74 -7.22 -15.00
CA LEU A 90 13.93 -6.41 -16.20
C LEU A 90 12.65 -6.31 -17.04
N LYS A 91 11.93 -7.42 -17.23
CA LYS A 91 10.64 -7.42 -17.95
C LYS A 91 9.59 -6.58 -17.23
N SER A 92 9.44 -6.74 -15.91
CA SER A 92 8.49 -5.95 -15.12
C SER A 92 8.83 -4.47 -15.14
N THR A 93 10.10 -4.12 -14.93
CA THR A 93 10.58 -2.73 -14.97
C THR A 93 10.38 -2.11 -16.35
N GLY A 94 10.70 -2.85 -17.42
CA GLY A 94 10.49 -2.38 -18.79
C GLY A 94 9.01 -2.09 -19.08
N THR A 95 8.10 -2.93 -18.62
CA THR A 95 6.66 -2.70 -18.74
C THR A 95 6.21 -1.45 -17.95
N ILE A 96 6.68 -1.31 -16.71
CA ILE A 96 6.36 -0.13 -15.90
C ILE A 96 6.86 1.15 -16.55
N ILE A 97 8.12 1.17 -17.04
CA ILE A 97 8.70 2.33 -17.72
C ILE A 97 7.89 2.68 -18.97
N TRP A 98 7.50 1.68 -19.76
CA TRP A 98 6.70 1.89 -20.97
C TRP A 98 5.35 2.56 -20.65
N VAL A 99 4.64 2.03 -19.67
CA VAL A 99 3.37 2.59 -19.22
C VAL A 99 3.58 4.01 -18.66
N THR A 100 4.65 4.24 -17.88
CA THR A 100 4.99 5.54 -17.31
C THR A 100 5.22 6.61 -18.37
N ILE A 101 5.95 6.26 -19.46
CA ILE A 101 6.18 7.18 -20.59
C ILE A 101 4.84 7.56 -21.23
N GLY A 102 3.98 6.58 -21.50
CA GLY A 102 2.64 6.84 -22.07
C GLY A 102 1.77 7.70 -21.16
N ALA A 103 1.74 7.39 -19.87
CA ALA A 103 0.99 8.16 -18.88
C ALA A 103 1.52 9.59 -18.72
N ALA A 104 2.84 9.78 -18.70
CA ALA A 104 3.45 11.11 -18.63
C ALA A 104 3.14 11.97 -19.87
N ALA A 105 3.15 11.35 -21.06
CA ALA A 105 2.76 12.03 -22.29
C ALA A 105 1.29 12.46 -22.27
N LEU A 106 0.40 11.57 -21.81
CA LEU A 106 -1.03 11.85 -21.66
C LEU A 106 -1.29 12.95 -20.63
N ALA A 107 -0.67 12.87 -19.45
CA ALA A 107 -0.77 13.87 -18.40
C ALA A 107 -0.24 15.23 -18.86
N GLY A 108 0.87 15.24 -19.61
CA GLY A 108 1.41 16.45 -20.21
C GLY A 108 0.43 17.08 -21.21
N ALA A 109 -0.10 16.30 -22.15
CA ALA A 109 -1.10 16.77 -23.11
C ALA A 109 -2.38 17.29 -22.42
N TYR A 110 -2.88 16.58 -21.41
CA TYR A 110 -4.02 16.98 -20.58
C TYR A 110 -3.77 18.33 -19.88
N THR A 111 -2.58 18.50 -19.31
CA THR A 111 -2.19 19.75 -18.62
C THR A 111 -2.08 20.93 -19.61
N ILE A 112 -1.45 20.71 -20.77
CA ILE A 112 -1.31 21.75 -21.82
C ILE A 112 -2.69 22.15 -22.39
N ALA A 113 -3.61 21.19 -22.52
CA ALA A 113 -4.98 21.45 -22.96
C ALA A 113 -5.85 22.18 -21.92
N GLY A 114 -5.31 22.50 -20.72
CA GLY A 114 -6.06 23.16 -19.65
C GLY A 114 -7.02 22.22 -18.90
N GLY A 115 -6.84 20.91 -19.04
CA GLY A 115 -7.69 19.90 -18.43
C GLY A 115 -7.84 20.03 -16.92
N PRO A 116 -6.75 20.20 -16.13
CA PRO A 116 -6.86 20.38 -14.68
C PRO A 116 -7.71 21.59 -14.28
N GLN A 117 -7.55 22.70 -15.03
CA GLN A 117 -8.33 23.90 -14.83
C GLN A 117 -9.83 23.64 -15.09
N TYR A 118 -10.12 23.05 -16.25
CA TYR A 118 -11.50 22.74 -16.66
C TYR A 118 -12.21 21.86 -15.65
N VAL A 119 -11.55 20.78 -15.18
CA VAL A 119 -12.14 19.87 -14.18
C VAL A 119 -12.28 20.56 -12.83
N ALA A 120 -11.31 21.39 -12.41
CA ALA A 120 -11.41 22.14 -11.17
C ALA A 120 -12.58 23.15 -11.21
N ASP A 121 -12.72 23.91 -12.31
CA ASP A 121 -13.80 24.88 -12.47
C ASP A 121 -15.17 24.17 -12.51
N LEU A 122 -15.24 22.99 -13.12
CA LEU A 122 -16.45 22.16 -13.16
C LEU A 122 -16.82 21.67 -11.75
N ILE A 123 -15.85 21.27 -10.93
CA ILE A 123 -16.07 20.79 -9.57
C ILE A 123 -16.43 21.95 -8.63
N VAL A 124 -15.72 23.08 -8.72
CA VAL A 124 -16.01 24.28 -7.91
C VAL A 124 -17.36 24.89 -8.29
N GLY A 125 -17.79 24.73 -9.56
CA GLY A 125 -19.12 25.14 -10.02
C GLY A 125 -20.27 24.22 -9.59
N LEU A 126 -19.96 23.05 -9.04
CA LEU A 126 -20.94 22.18 -8.39
C LEU A 126 -21.15 22.69 -6.95
N ASP A 127 -22.42 22.90 -6.58
CA ASP A 127 -22.82 23.29 -5.22
C ASP A 127 -22.71 22.09 -4.26
N VAL A 128 -21.51 21.47 -4.22
CA VAL A 128 -21.21 20.24 -3.46
C VAL A 128 -20.18 20.58 -2.37
N PRO A 129 -20.42 20.23 -1.11
CA PRO A 129 -19.45 20.43 -0.03
C PRO A 129 -18.10 19.75 -0.33
N THR A 130 -17.01 20.34 0.14
CA THR A 130 -15.64 19.83 -0.04
C THR A 130 -15.51 18.35 0.34
N MET A 131 -16.10 17.94 1.45
CA MET A 131 -16.13 16.53 1.87
C MET A 131 -16.88 15.63 0.89
N GLY A 132 -17.91 16.15 0.22
CA GLY A 132 -18.65 15.44 -0.83
C GLY A 132 -17.77 15.19 -2.06
N ILE A 133 -16.98 16.17 -2.47
CA ILE A 133 -15.99 16.05 -3.55
C ILE A 133 -14.95 14.98 -3.21
N LEU A 134 -14.38 15.03 -2.01
CA LEU A 134 -13.40 14.05 -1.53
C LEU A 134 -13.98 12.64 -1.49
N LEU A 135 -15.20 12.49 -1.00
CA LEU A 135 -15.88 11.20 -0.97
C LEU A 135 -16.14 10.65 -2.39
N LEU A 136 -16.57 11.51 -3.31
CA LEU A 136 -16.74 11.15 -4.72
C LEU A 136 -15.41 10.68 -5.33
N MET A 137 -14.31 11.38 -5.06
CA MET A 137 -12.97 10.99 -5.51
C MET A 137 -12.57 9.62 -4.95
N MET A 138 -12.84 9.34 -3.67
CA MET A 138 -12.57 8.03 -3.05
C MET A 138 -13.41 6.92 -3.69
N VAL A 139 -14.67 7.17 -4.00
CA VAL A 139 -15.54 6.21 -4.71
C VAL A 139 -15.03 5.93 -6.12
N ILE A 140 -14.61 6.96 -6.86
CA ILE A 140 -14.02 6.80 -8.20
C ILE A 140 -12.74 5.95 -8.12
N LEU A 141 -11.84 6.23 -7.17
CA LEU A 141 -10.62 5.47 -6.96
C LEU A 141 -10.91 4.01 -6.60
N LEU A 142 -11.90 3.77 -5.74
CA LEU A 142 -12.33 2.42 -5.36
C LEU A 142 -12.86 1.65 -6.57
N PHE A 143 -13.71 2.30 -7.37
CA PHE A 143 -14.26 1.71 -8.58
C PHE A 143 -13.16 1.40 -9.61
N MET A 144 -12.27 2.34 -9.87
CA MET A 144 -11.14 2.13 -10.79
C MET A 144 -10.22 1.01 -10.30
N GLY A 145 -9.93 0.97 -9.00
CA GLY A 145 -9.08 -0.05 -8.40
C GLY A 145 -9.67 -1.47 -8.47
N ALA A 146 -10.99 -1.59 -8.63
CA ALA A 146 -11.62 -2.89 -8.88
C ALA A 146 -11.34 -3.45 -10.30
N PHE A 147 -10.92 -2.61 -11.25
CA PHE A 147 -10.73 -2.99 -12.67
C PHE A 147 -9.30 -2.73 -13.20
N MET A 148 -8.55 -1.86 -12.55
CA MET A 148 -7.23 -1.44 -13.00
C MET A 148 -6.15 -1.75 -11.95
N ASP A 149 -4.93 -1.95 -12.44
CA ASP A 149 -3.76 -2.03 -11.57
C ASP A 149 -3.45 -0.67 -10.92
N TRP A 150 -2.95 -0.71 -9.69
CA TRP A 150 -2.62 0.49 -8.89
C TRP A 150 -1.60 1.41 -9.56
N VAL A 151 -0.62 0.84 -10.32
CA VAL A 151 0.39 1.63 -11.04
C VAL A 151 -0.29 2.51 -12.08
N GLY A 152 -1.20 1.93 -12.88
CA GLY A 152 -1.98 2.67 -13.88
C GLY A 152 -2.81 3.78 -13.24
N ILE A 153 -3.44 3.50 -12.09
CA ILE A 153 -4.25 4.51 -11.37
C ILE A 153 -3.37 5.65 -10.86
N VAL A 154 -2.22 5.36 -10.24
CA VAL A 154 -1.27 6.39 -9.80
C VAL A 154 -0.89 7.31 -10.94
N LEU A 155 -0.48 6.73 -12.07
CA LEU A 155 0.03 7.50 -13.20
C LEU A 155 -1.03 8.32 -13.93
N LEU A 156 -2.27 7.86 -13.96
CA LEU A 156 -3.37 8.53 -14.67
C LEU A 156 -4.17 9.48 -13.78
N ILE A 157 -4.45 9.10 -12.55
CA ILE A 157 -5.42 9.79 -11.70
C ILE A 157 -4.77 10.81 -10.76
N ILE A 158 -3.60 10.51 -10.20
CA ILE A 158 -2.94 11.46 -9.28
C ILE A 158 -2.66 12.81 -9.95
N PRO A 159 -2.15 12.89 -11.20
CA PRO A 159 -1.98 14.17 -11.90
C PRO A 159 -3.27 14.97 -12.09
N VAL A 160 -4.43 14.31 -12.06
CA VAL A 160 -5.75 14.96 -12.17
C VAL A 160 -6.27 15.34 -10.78
N PHE A 161 -6.25 14.43 -9.83
CA PHE A 161 -6.88 14.61 -8.52
C PHE A 161 -6.09 15.49 -7.57
N LEU A 162 -4.76 15.38 -7.55
CA LEU A 162 -3.94 16.17 -6.64
C LEU A 162 -4.09 17.69 -6.85
N PRO A 163 -4.08 18.24 -8.08
CA PRO A 163 -4.36 19.65 -8.31
C PRO A 163 -5.75 20.09 -7.86
N ILE A 164 -6.76 19.20 -7.94
CA ILE A 164 -8.11 19.51 -7.46
C ILE A 164 -8.08 19.64 -5.94
N VAL A 165 -7.53 18.64 -5.23
CA VAL A 165 -7.41 18.65 -3.76
C VAL A 165 -6.66 19.88 -3.26
N GLN A 166 -5.62 20.30 -3.95
CA GLN A 166 -4.83 21.50 -3.61
C GLN A 166 -5.59 22.83 -3.75
N ARG A 167 -6.74 22.81 -4.45
CA ARG A 167 -7.62 23.99 -4.62
C ARG A 167 -8.81 24.00 -3.69
N LEU A 168 -9.10 22.88 -3.04
CA LEU A 168 -10.18 22.82 -2.06
C LEU A 168 -9.84 23.69 -0.83
N PRO A 169 -10.82 24.35 -0.22
CA PRO A 169 -10.62 25.08 1.02
C PRO A 169 -10.19 24.09 2.11
N ILE A 170 -9.00 24.30 2.64
CA ILE A 170 -8.37 23.36 3.57
C ILE A 170 -9.12 23.29 4.90
N GLU A 171 -9.79 24.37 5.26
CA GLU A 171 -10.60 24.54 6.48
C GLU A 171 -11.84 23.61 6.44
N GLU A 172 -12.27 23.20 5.24
CA GLU A 172 -13.41 22.30 5.05
C GLU A 172 -12.99 20.83 4.91
N ILE A 173 -11.67 20.56 4.98
CA ILE A 173 -11.15 19.19 4.88
C ILE A 173 -11.19 18.54 6.26
N GLY A 174 -11.99 17.47 6.36
CA GLY A 174 -12.20 16.76 7.61
C GLY A 174 -13.34 17.36 8.45
N LEU A 175 -13.65 16.66 9.52
CA LEU A 175 -14.67 17.08 10.49
C LEU A 175 -14.06 17.31 11.88
N ILE A 176 -12.85 16.81 12.13
CA ILE A 176 -12.15 16.85 13.41
C ILE A 176 -10.74 17.37 13.21
N GLY A 177 -10.44 18.51 13.80
CA GLY A 177 -9.14 19.17 13.72
C GLY A 177 -8.87 19.82 12.36
N GLU A 178 -7.77 20.58 12.29
CA GLU A 178 -7.36 21.29 11.09
C GLU A 178 -6.07 20.67 10.55
N LEU A 179 -6.05 20.36 9.25
CA LEU A 179 -4.89 19.84 8.57
C LEU A 179 -3.95 20.99 8.18
N GLN A 180 -2.66 20.90 8.53
CA GLN A 180 -1.69 21.89 8.10
C GLN A 180 -1.48 21.82 6.57
N PRO A 181 -1.44 22.97 5.85
CA PRO A 181 -1.30 23.02 4.39
C PRO A 181 -0.11 22.22 3.84
N LYS A 182 0.99 22.19 4.56
CA LYS A 182 2.21 21.45 4.18
C LYS A 182 2.01 19.93 4.11
N TYR A 183 1.01 19.40 4.82
CA TYR A 183 0.73 17.96 4.86
C TYR A 183 -0.41 17.53 3.95
N LEU A 184 -1.07 18.46 3.25
CA LEU A 184 -2.20 18.16 2.37
C LEU A 184 -1.89 17.08 1.32
N ALA A 185 -0.75 17.20 0.64
CA ALA A 185 -0.33 16.23 -0.37
C ALA A 185 0.00 14.86 0.25
N VAL A 186 0.62 14.86 1.44
CA VAL A 186 0.93 13.62 2.19
C VAL A 186 -0.35 12.94 2.63
N TRP A 187 -1.29 13.70 3.21
CA TRP A 187 -2.59 13.20 3.62
C TRP A 187 -3.37 12.57 2.46
N PHE A 188 -3.44 13.28 1.33
CA PHE A 188 -4.10 12.74 0.15
C PHE A 188 -3.40 11.48 -0.40
N GLY A 189 -2.06 11.45 -0.35
CA GLY A 189 -1.28 10.26 -0.70
C GLY A 189 -1.59 9.07 0.20
N VAL A 190 -1.75 9.29 1.51
CA VAL A 190 -2.14 8.22 2.46
C VAL A 190 -3.56 7.73 2.18
N LEU A 191 -4.52 8.64 1.93
CA LEU A 191 -5.88 8.28 1.51
C LEU A 191 -5.87 7.43 0.24
N PHE A 192 -5.08 7.84 -0.75
CA PHE A 192 -4.92 7.08 -1.99
C PHE A 192 -4.39 5.67 -1.71
N CYS A 193 -3.30 5.54 -0.94
CA CYS A 193 -2.72 4.23 -0.59
C CYS A 193 -3.72 3.34 0.14
N MET A 194 -4.48 3.88 1.10
CA MET A 194 -5.51 3.14 1.82
C MET A 194 -6.64 2.68 0.89
N ASN A 195 -7.06 3.54 -0.03
CA ASN A 195 -8.07 3.20 -1.02
C ASN A 195 -7.60 2.08 -1.96
N MET A 196 -6.34 2.14 -2.41
CA MET A 196 -5.74 1.07 -3.23
C MET A 196 -5.65 -0.26 -2.49
N GLN A 197 -5.41 -0.26 -1.17
CA GLN A 197 -5.44 -1.49 -0.37
C GLN A 197 -6.83 -2.12 -0.33
N VAL A 198 -7.89 -1.31 -0.18
CA VAL A 198 -9.28 -1.80 -0.29
C VAL A 198 -9.53 -2.42 -1.65
N SER A 199 -9.14 -1.74 -2.72
CA SER A 199 -9.27 -2.21 -4.09
C SER A 199 -8.52 -3.52 -4.35
N PHE A 200 -7.33 -3.68 -3.77
CA PHE A 200 -6.49 -4.86 -3.91
C PHE A 200 -7.13 -6.14 -3.35
N LEU A 201 -8.03 -6.00 -2.36
CA LEU A 201 -8.81 -7.09 -1.79
C LEU A 201 -10.18 -7.25 -2.43
N SER A 202 -10.68 -6.23 -3.15
CA SER A 202 -12.07 -6.16 -3.61
C SER A 202 -12.28 -6.93 -4.92
N PRO A 203 -13.41 -7.67 -5.06
CA PRO A 203 -13.81 -8.23 -6.33
C PRO A 203 -14.16 -7.09 -7.33
N PRO A 204 -14.09 -7.31 -8.65
CA PRO A 204 -13.86 -8.61 -9.32
C PRO A 204 -12.38 -8.95 -9.55
N PHE A 205 -11.49 -7.96 -9.58
CA PHE A 205 -10.10 -8.20 -9.97
C PHE A 205 -9.20 -8.57 -8.79
N GLY A 206 -9.40 -7.99 -7.60
CA GLY A 206 -8.71 -8.25 -6.33
C GLY A 206 -7.43 -9.08 -6.39
N PRO A 207 -6.27 -8.53 -6.80
CA PRO A 207 -5.05 -9.31 -7.08
C PRO A 207 -4.64 -10.24 -5.93
N ALA A 208 -4.87 -9.82 -4.69
CA ALA A 208 -4.57 -10.62 -3.50
C ALA A 208 -5.31 -11.97 -3.49
N ALA A 209 -6.55 -12.02 -3.99
CA ALA A 209 -7.32 -13.25 -4.04
C ALA A 209 -6.72 -14.26 -5.01
N PHE A 210 -6.21 -13.81 -6.15
CA PHE A 210 -5.56 -14.67 -7.12
C PHE A 210 -4.21 -15.18 -6.62
N TYR A 211 -3.41 -14.33 -5.95
CA TYR A 211 -2.17 -14.77 -5.31
C TYR A 211 -2.44 -15.82 -4.22
N LEU A 212 -3.43 -15.59 -3.36
CA LEU A 212 -3.79 -16.54 -2.34
C LEU A 212 -4.33 -17.86 -2.95
N LYS A 213 -5.14 -17.78 -4.01
CA LYS A 213 -5.66 -18.95 -4.70
C LYS A 213 -4.56 -19.82 -5.32
N SER A 214 -3.45 -19.23 -5.78
CA SER A 214 -2.34 -19.97 -6.38
C SER A 214 -1.65 -20.92 -5.39
N VAL A 215 -1.72 -20.65 -4.09
CA VAL A 215 -1.10 -21.46 -3.03
C VAL A 215 -2.14 -22.15 -2.12
N ALA A 216 -3.42 -21.82 -2.26
CA ALA A 216 -4.48 -22.39 -1.45
C ALA A 216 -4.80 -23.82 -1.86
N PRO A 217 -5.23 -24.71 -0.91
CA PRO A 217 -5.72 -26.02 -1.22
C PRO A 217 -6.84 -26.03 -2.26
N ALA A 218 -6.93 -27.09 -3.05
CA ALA A 218 -7.85 -27.17 -4.20
C ALA A 218 -9.34 -26.99 -3.81
N HIS A 219 -9.73 -27.37 -2.60
CA HIS A 219 -11.10 -27.26 -2.11
C HIS A 219 -11.53 -25.83 -1.74
N ILE A 220 -10.58 -24.90 -1.58
CA ILE A 220 -10.89 -23.47 -1.30
C ILE A 220 -11.13 -22.77 -2.64
N SER A 221 -12.35 -22.31 -2.85
CA SER A 221 -12.71 -21.57 -4.06
C SER A 221 -12.26 -20.08 -3.98
N LEU A 222 -12.18 -19.43 -5.13
CA LEU A 222 -11.91 -17.98 -5.18
C LEU A 222 -13.00 -17.17 -4.44
N THR A 223 -14.24 -17.65 -4.52
CA THR A 223 -15.37 -17.03 -3.81
C THR A 223 -15.21 -17.11 -2.29
N ASP A 224 -14.69 -18.23 -1.76
CA ASP A 224 -14.43 -18.38 -0.33
C ASP A 224 -13.33 -17.42 0.14
N ILE A 225 -12.30 -17.21 -0.69
CA ILE A 225 -11.24 -16.24 -0.43
C ILE A 225 -11.80 -14.82 -0.35
N PHE A 226 -12.61 -14.42 -1.34
CA PHE A 226 -13.24 -13.08 -1.32
C PHE A 226 -14.18 -12.89 -0.12
N LYS A 227 -14.94 -13.92 0.26
CA LYS A 227 -15.73 -13.86 1.50
C LYS A 227 -14.85 -13.67 2.73
N GLY A 228 -13.71 -14.35 2.78
CA GLY A 228 -12.71 -14.18 3.84
C GLY A 228 -12.11 -12.77 3.90
N PHE A 229 -12.06 -12.06 2.79
CA PHE A 229 -11.55 -10.68 2.74
C PHE A 229 -12.55 -9.62 3.23
N LEU A 230 -13.86 -9.91 3.23
CA LEU A 230 -14.88 -8.92 3.60
C LEU A 230 -14.66 -8.24 4.96
N PRO A 231 -14.28 -8.96 6.06
CA PRO A 231 -13.98 -8.30 7.33
C PRO A 231 -12.79 -7.32 7.23
N PHE A 232 -11.76 -7.69 6.48
CA PHE A 232 -10.57 -6.85 6.29
C PHE A 232 -10.90 -5.61 5.44
N ILE A 233 -11.69 -5.76 4.39
CA ILE A 233 -12.22 -4.64 3.59
C ILE A 233 -13.01 -3.68 4.50
N GLY A 234 -13.86 -4.21 5.37
CA GLY A 234 -14.62 -3.41 6.32
C GLY A 234 -13.73 -2.59 7.27
N ILE A 235 -12.67 -3.20 7.81
CA ILE A 235 -11.69 -2.53 8.66
C ILE A 235 -10.93 -1.44 7.89
N GLN A 236 -10.55 -1.72 6.65
CA GLN A 236 -9.84 -0.75 5.80
C GLN A 236 -10.73 0.43 5.42
N ILE A 237 -11.99 0.20 5.08
CA ILE A 237 -12.98 1.28 4.83
C ILE A 237 -13.17 2.11 6.10
N LEU A 238 -13.23 1.49 7.27
CA LEU A 238 -13.30 2.22 8.54
C LEU A 238 -12.07 3.10 8.74
N ALA A 239 -10.87 2.56 8.52
CA ALA A 239 -9.63 3.32 8.63
C ALA A 239 -9.57 4.48 7.61
N LEU A 240 -10.00 4.26 6.37
CA LEU A 240 -10.13 5.30 5.35
C LEU A 240 -11.11 6.40 5.78
N THR A 241 -12.24 6.01 6.37
CA THR A 241 -13.23 6.94 6.90
C THR A 241 -12.67 7.79 8.05
N VAL A 242 -11.90 7.17 8.96
CA VAL A 242 -11.22 7.88 10.03
C VAL A 242 -10.22 8.90 9.48
N LEU A 243 -9.43 8.54 8.47
CA LEU A 243 -8.50 9.46 7.81
C LEU A 243 -9.19 10.62 7.10
N LEU A 244 -10.39 10.40 6.55
CA LEU A 244 -11.20 11.47 5.95
C LEU A 244 -11.79 12.41 7.01
N ILE A 245 -12.31 11.86 8.12
CA ILE A 245 -12.96 12.63 9.18
C ILE A 245 -11.94 13.37 10.05
N TRP A 246 -10.79 12.75 10.32
CA TRP A 246 -9.74 13.29 11.19
C TRP A 246 -8.38 13.34 10.47
N PRO A 247 -8.19 14.30 9.54
CA PRO A 247 -6.95 14.42 8.77
C PRO A 247 -5.68 14.59 9.59
N PRO A 248 -5.66 15.33 10.74
CA PRO A 248 -4.45 15.51 11.54
C PRO A 248 -3.87 14.23 12.14
N ILE A 249 -4.59 13.09 12.08
CA ILE A 249 -4.07 11.80 12.58
C ILE A 249 -2.74 11.43 11.92
N ILE A 250 -2.48 11.88 10.68
CA ILE A 250 -1.21 11.62 9.99
C ILE A 250 -0.04 12.34 10.65
N GLU A 251 -0.28 13.48 11.30
CA GLU A 251 0.76 14.29 11.93
C GLU A 251 1.36 13.61 13.17
N ILE A 252 0.65 12.65 13.76
CA ILE A 252 1.13 11.85 14.90
C ILE A 252 2.35 10.99 14.51
N LEU A 253 2.47 10.65 13.21
CA LEU A 253 3.51 9.77 12.67
C LEU A 253 4.63 10.53 11.96
N LEU A 254 4.47 11.85 11.75
CA LEU A 254 5.42 12.72 11.10
C LEU A 254 6.18 13.60 12.11
#